data_b51c13cc200e346665f19b97b4cde5b3
#
_entry.id   b51c13cc200e346665f19b97b4cde5b3
#
_cell.length_a   1.000
_cell.length_b   1.000
_cell.length_c   1.000
_cell.angle_alpha   90.00
_cell.angle_beta   90.00
_cell.angle_gamma   90.00
#
_symmetry.space_group_name_H-M   'P 1'
#
loop_
_entity.id
_entity.type
_entity.pdbx_description
1 polymer ?
#
loop_
_entity_poly.entity_id
_entity_poly.type
_entity_poly.pdbx_seq_one_letter_code
_entity_poly.pdbx_strand_id
1 'polypeptide(L)'
;MESEENKNELRKSIDELKEEFEQFKDKIDGFQKIAKSENKKLEKPFEMLNLPSKGFFYENKNSFLLLGYLTYFEENLLTSEMLVENGIAYEIALGNLIYNDDIKIDELLTGDVQAMSLALRSFSYGNNIELDLNCNHCNKESKASIPLTSFQMKEIERRPDENGEIHLELGKTQIPVKIKPITFKQELEYYKKEEKLPLENIALSVKEFNRERDPKKILNSIRTLRLLESRELRKAISENTPGVDTKYSHVCDFCDKITDYDFGGNTMGLLKLPSSYRNNVLEEIFLLVYYGKSITVDDAKRMPVTERRWFINRISEEVDKQREAEKKEMAKAKSKSKRK
;
A
#
# COMPACT_ATOMS: atom_id res chain seq x y z
N MET A 1 7.01 2.04 47.25
CA MET A 1 6.03 2.07 46.11
C MET A 1 6.69 2.56 44.84
N GLU A 2 7.30 3.73 44.76
CA GLU A 2 8.02 4.23 43.57
C GLU A 2 9.12 3.29 42.99
N SER A 3 9.77 2.49 43.84
CA SER A 3 10.85 1.58 43.37
C SER A 3 10.33 0.29 42.70
N GLU A 4 9.08 -0.12 42.94
CA GLU A 4 8.45 -1.29 42.31
C GLU A 4 7.77 -0.95 40.95
N GLU A 5 7.19 0.22 40.85
CA GLU A 5 6.65 0.74 39.59
C GLU A 5 7.76 0.92 38.55
N ASN A 6 8.86 1.54 38.92
CA ASN A 6 10.04 1.73 38.06
C ASN A 6 10.67 0.40 37.60
N LYS A 7 10.64 -0.64 38.44
CA LYS A 7 11.10 -1.99 38.08
C LYS A 7 10.15 -2.69 37.11
N ASN A 8 8.85 -2.43 37.23
CA ASN A 8 7.86 -3.02 36.33
C ASN A 8 7.87 -2.34 34.94
N GLU A 9 8.06 -1.01 34.88
CA GLU A 9 8.28 -0.31 33.62
C GLU A 9 9.56 -0.75 32.92
N LEU A 10 10.66 -0.91 33.66
CA LEU A 10 11.93 -1.41 33.11
C LEU A 10 11.82 -2.84 32.57
N ARG A 11 11.09 -3.73 33.26
CA ARG A 11 10.82 -5.08 32.79
C ARG A 11 9.99 -5.08 31.50
N LYS A 12 8.96 -4.24 31.42
CA LYS A 12 8.13 -4.09 30.23
C LYS A 12 8.93 -3.61 29.04
N SER A 13 9.79 -2.60 29.22
CA SER A 13 10.73 -2.12 28.18
C SER A 13 11.71 -3.21 27.72
N ILE A 14 12.22 -4.04 28.65
CA ILE A 14 13.14 -5.13 28.31
C ILE A 14 12.41 -6.23 27.52
N ASP A 15 11.17 -6.53 27.86
CA ASP A 15 10.40 -7.54 27.15
C ASP A 15 9.97 -7.04 25.74
N GLU A 16 9.65 -5.76 25.59
CA GLU A 16 9.42 -5.11 24.30
C GLU A 16 10.69 -5.16 23.41
N LEU A 17 11.85 -4.83 23.96
CA LEU A 17 13.14 -4.93 23.25
C LEU A 17 13.49 -6.37 22.85
N LYS A 18 13.14 -7.36 23.66
CA LYS A 18 13.34 -8.77 23.30
C LYS A 18 12.41 -9.18 22.16
N GLU A 19 11.13 -8.77 22.19
CA GLU A 19 10.21 -9.02 21.09
C GLU A 19 10.69 -8.38 19.78
N GLU A 20 11.19 -7.15 19.82
CA GLU A 20 11.79 -6.47 18.65
C GLU A 20 13.05 -7.21 18.16
N PHE A 21 13.90 -7.69 19.06
CA PHE A 21 15.10 -8.43 18.68
C PHE A 21 14.78 -9.79 18.05
N GLU A 22 13.82 -10.53 18.57
CA GLU A 22 13.37 -11.79 17.94
C GLU A 22 12.72 -11.53 16.57
N GLN A 23 11.91 -10.47 16.42
CA GLN A 23 11.37 -10.08 15.12
C GLN A 23 12.48 -9.70 14.13
N PHE A 24 13.54 -9.03 14.59
CA PHE A 24 14.68 -8.70 13.74
C PHE A 24 15.47 -9.95 13.33
N LYS A 25 15.60 -10.91 14.21
CA LYS A 25 16.24 -12.20 13.94
C LYS A 25 15.44 -13.02 12.93
N ASP A 26 14.11 -13.09 13.08
CA ASP A 26 13.23 -13.75 12.12
C ASP A 26 13.33 -13.13 10.72
N LYS A 27 13.49 -11.79 10.64
CA LYS A 27 13.75 -11.09 9.38
C LYS A 27 15.07 -11.50 8.75
N ILE A 28 16.15 -11.59 9.53
CA ILE A 28 17.46 -12.05 9.04
C ILE A 28 17.37 -13.49 8.56
N ASP A 29 16.70 -14.37 9.29
CA ASP A 29 16.51 -15.77 8.89
C ASP A 29 15.66 -15.90 7.63
N GLY A 30 14.63 -15.06 7.48
CA GLY A 30 13.85 -14.92 6.26
C GLY A 30 14.73 -14.50 5.06
N PHE A 31 15.56 -13.48 5.24
CA PHE A 31 16.54 -13.05 4.23
C PHE A 31 17.52 -14.18 3.85
N GLN A 32 18.01 -14.92 4.84
CA GLN A 32 18.95 -16.02 4.58
C GLN A 32 18.28 -17.18 3.84
N LYS A 33 17.01 -17.48 4.12
CA LYS A 33 16.25 -18.50 3.37
C LYS A 33 16.04 -18.10 1.92
N ILE A 34 15.66 -16.85 1.67
CA ILE A 34 15.45 -16.30 0.32
C ILE A 34 16.78 -16.22 -0.43
N ALA A 35 17.88 -15.80 0.22
CA ALA A 35 19.20 -15.75 -0.38
C ALA A 35 19.78 -17.15 -0.71
N LYS A 36 19.33 -18.18 -0.02
CA LYS A 36 19.73 -19.59 -0.30
C LYS A 36 18.85 -20.27 -1.35
N SER A 37 17.63 -19.77 -1.62
CA SER A 37 16.84 -20.24 -2.74
C SER A 37 17.47 -19.68 -4.01
N GLU A 38 17.82 -20.53 -4.98
CA GLU A 38 18.40 -20.15 -6.29
C GLU A 38 17.39 -19.33 -7.12
N ASN A 39 16.80 -18.29 -6.55
CA ASN A 39 15.68 -17.62 -7.14
C ASN A 39 16.12 -16.42 -7.96
N LYS A 40 15.88 -16.48 -9.27
CA LYS A 40 15.98 -15.36 -10.24
C LYS A 40 15.29 -14.05 -9.78
N LYS A 41 14.44 -14.10 -8.75
CA LYS A 41 13.79 -12.93 -8.16
C LYS A 41 14.78 -12.02 -7.41
N LEU A 42 15.84 -12.58 -6.79
CA LEU A 42 16.84 -11.80 -6.04
C LEU A 42 17.84 -11.03 -6.93
N GLU A 43 17.84 -11.26 -8.25
CA GLU A 43 18.59 -10.44 -9.19
C GLU A 43 17.95 -9.06 -9.41
N LYS A 44 16.71 -8.86 -8.93
CA LYS A 44 15.97 -7.61 -9.05
C LYS A 44 16.00 -6.85 -7.72
N PRO A 45 16.03 -5.52 -7.75
CA PRO A 45 15.96 -4.73 -6.52
C PRO A 45 14.62 -4.95 -5.81
N PHE A 46 14.66 -4.93 -4.48
CA PHE A 46 13.49 -5.07 -3.62
C PHE A 46 13.62 -4.24 -2.36
N GLU A 47 12.49 -3.98 -1.72
CA GLU A 47 12.38 -3.31 -0.43
C GLU A 47 11.63 -4.19 0.57
N MET A 48 11.89 -3.98 1.86
CA MET A 48 11.18 -4.68 2.93
C MET A 48 10.07 -3.80 3.50
N LEU A 49 8.85 -4.33 3.50
CA LEU A 49 7.69 -3.70 4.11
C LEU A 49 7.27 -4.46 5.37
N ASN A 50 7.22 -3.80 6.52
CA ASN A 50 6.58 -4.34 7.71
C ASN A 50 5.07 -4.29 7.55
N LEU A 51 4.40 -5.41 7.88
CA LEU A 51 2.94 -5.51 7.76
C LEU A 51 2.23 -4.86 8.96
N PRO A 52 1.15 -4.08 8.76
CA PRO A 52 0.30 -3.58 9.84
C PRO A 52 -0.23 -4.68 10.77
N SER A 53 -0.51 -5.87 10.21
CA SER A 53 -0.95 -7.04 10.96
C SER A 53 0.10 -7.63 11.90
N LYS A 54 1.38 -7.25 11.73
CA LYS A 54 2.53 -7.83 12.46
C LYS A 54 2.59 -9.36 12.39
N GLY A 55 1.97 -9.96 11.38
CA GLY A 55 1.91 -11.42 11.21
C GLY A 55 0.93 -12.14 12.15
N PHE A 56 0.22 -11.46 13.03
CA PHE A 56 -0.60 -12.10 14.05
C PHE A 56 -1.75 -12.95 13.51
N PHE A 57 -2.22 -12.66 12.31
CA PHE A 57 -3.37 -13.33 11.69
C PHE A 57 -2.97 -14.44 10.71
N TYR A 58 -1.67 -14.65 10.47
CA TYR A 58 -1.13 -15.62 9.54
C TYR A 58 -0.60 -16.86 10.28
N GLU A 59 -0.77 -18.04 9.68
CA GLU A 59 -0.24 -19.29 10.23
C GLU A 59 1.30 -19.29 10.29
N ASN A 60 1.93 -18.76 9.24
CA ASN A 60 3.37 -18.64 9.12
C ASN A 60 3.98 -17.50 9.96
N LYS A 61 3.14 -16.69 10.63
CA LYS A 61 3.55 -15.52 11.43
C LYS A 61 4.41 -14.51 10.69
N ASN A 62 4.35 -14.47 9.36
CA ASN A 62 5.11 -13.52 8.57
C ASN A 62 4.67 -12.08 8.85
N SER A 63 5.61 -11.27 9.36
CA SER A 63 5.37 -9.88 9.76
C SER A 63 5.86 -8.87 8.72
N PHE A 64 6.45 -9.31 7.61
CA PHE A 64 6.99 -8.45 6.56
C PHE A 64 6.85 -9.06 5.16
N LEU A 65 6.86 -8.20 4.14
CA LEU A 65 6.95 -8.57 2.74
C LEU A 65 8.25 -8.07 2.14
N LEU A 66 8.80 -8.85 1.22
CA LEU A 66 9.83 -8.41 0.28
C LEU A 66 9.15 -8.02 -1.02
N LEU A 67 9.20 -6.72 -1.33
CA LEU A 67 8.47 -6.14 -2.46
C LEU A 67 9.43 -5.74 -3.57
N GLY A 68 9.21 -6.25 -4.77
CA GLY A 68 9.81 -5.74 -5.99
C GLY A 68 9.27 -4.36 -6.36
N TYR A 69 9.92 -3.74 -7.33
CA TYR A 69 9.51 -2.44 -7.88
C TYR A 69 8.60 -2.62 -9.09
N LEU A 70 7.69 -1.66 -9.31
CA LEU A 70 6.86 -1.63 -10.52
C LEU A 70 7.75 -1.52 -11.78
N THR A 71 7.39 -2.29 -12.81
CA THR A 71 7.97 -2.23 -14.14
C THR A 71 6.89 -1.86 -15.17
N TYR A 72 7.25 -1.82 -16.46
CA TYR A 72 6.28 -1.61 -17.53
C TYR A 72 5.10 -2.59 -17.46
N PHE A 73 5.34 -3.83 -17.03
CA PHE A 73 4.29 -4.84 -17.00
C PHE A 73 3.17 -4.47 -16.01
N GLU A 74 3.55 -4.10 -14.80
CA GLU A 74 2.59 -3.69 -13.76
C GLU A 74 1.92 -2.35 -14.13
N GLU A 75 2.67 -1.38 -14.66
CA GLU A 75 2.10 -0.13 -15.13
C GLU A 75 1.07 -0.34 -16.24
N ASN A 76 1.35 -1.24 -17.20
CA ASN A 76 0.42 -1.56 -18.27
C ASN A 76 -0.88 -2.21 -17.77
N LEU A 77 -0.81 -3.07 -16.75
CA LEU A 77 -2.00 -3.62 -16.08
C LEU A 77 -2.80 -2.51 -15.38
N LEU A 78 -2.12 -1.63 -14.65
CA LEU A 78 -2.74 -0.55 -13.86
C LEU A 78 -3.33 0.58 -14.71
N THR A 79 -2.99 0.67 -16.00
CA THR A 79 -3.61 1.60 -16.97
C THR A 79 -4.86 1.04 -17.64
N SER A 80 -5.15 -0.25 -17.49
CA SER A 80 -6.33 -0.88 -18.10
C SER A 80 -7.56 -0.69 -17.21
N GLU A 81 -8.46 0.20 -17.60
CA GLU A 81 -9.69 0.50 -16.86
C GLU A 81 -10.48 -0.77 -16.54
N MET A 82 -10.71 -1.63 -17.52
CA MET A 82 -11.47 -2.86 -17.36
C MET A 82 -10.82 -3.81 -16.34
N LEU A 83 -9.49 -3.97 -16.36
CA LEU A 83 -8.78 -4.85 -15.42
C LEU A 83 -8.73 -4.26 -14.01
N VAL A 84 -8.63 -2.94 -13.90
CA VAL A 84 -8.64 -2.21 -12.61
C VAL A 84 -10.02 -2.29 -11.96
N GLU A 85 -11.08 -2.03 -12.71
CA GLU A 85 -12.47 -2.07 -12.20
C GLU A 85 -12.88 -3.46 -11.72
N ASN A 86 -12.40 -4.51 -12.39
CA ASN A 86 -12.62 -5.89 -11.97
C ASN A 86 -11.64 -6.39 -10.89
N GLY A 87 -10.70 -5.56 -10.43
CA GLY A 87 -9.70 -5.91 -9.43
C GLY A 87 -8.58 -6.84 -9.92
N ILE A 88 -8.67 -7.34 -11.18
CA ILE A 88 -7.71 -8.28 -11.77
C ILE A 88 -6.32 -7.64 -11.90
N ALA A 89 -6.26 -6.34 -12.27
CA ALA A 89 -4.99 -5.63 -12.37
C ALA A 89 -4.21 -5.63 -11.05
N TYR A 90 -4.91 -5.39 -9.94
CA TYR A 90 -4.29 -5.38 -8.62
C TYR A 90 -3.83 -6.77 -8.18
N GLU A 91 -4.67 -7.79 -8.37
CA GLU A 91 -4.35 -9.18 -8.03
C GLU A 91 -3.06 -9.65 -8.74
N ILE A 92 -2.96 -9.42 -10.05
CA ILE A 92 -1.78 -9.83 -10.83
C ILE A 92 -0.57 -8.93 -10.53
N ALA A 93 -0.73 -7.59 -10.58
CA ALA A 93 0.39 -6.67 -10.43
C ALA A 93 1.00 -6.77 -9.02
N LEU A 94 0.17 -6.76 -7.96
CA LEU A 94 0.66 -6.86 -6.60
C LEU A 94 1.22 -8.25 -6.30
N GLY A 95 0.55 -9.32 -6.76
CA GLY A 95 1.02 -10.69 -6.56
C GLY A 95 2.41 -10.95 -7.14
N ASN A 96 2.72 -10.39 -8.32
CA ASN A 96 4.03 -10.54 -8.97
C ASN A 96 5.17 -9.84 -8.23
N LEU A 97 4.85 -8.84 -7.41
CA LEU A 97 5.83 -8.03 -6.70
C LEU A 97 6.15 -8.59 -5.30
N ILE A 98 5.44 -9.61 -4.84
CA ILE A 98 5.77 -10.32 -3.59
C ILE A 98 6.85 -11.35 -3.87
N TYR A 99 8.01 -11.20 -3.20
CA TYR A 99 9.16 -12.11 -3.36
C TYR A 99 9.25 -13.18 -2.27
N ASN A 100 8.36 -13.14 -1.27
CA ASN A 100 8.21 -14.21 -0.30
C ASN A 100 7.53 -15.41 -0.97
N ASP A 101 8.18 -16.58 -0.99
CA ASP A 101 7.67 -17.78 -1.67
C ASP A 101 6.44 -18.40 -0.99
N ASP A 102 6.28 -18.15 0.30
CA ASP A 102 5.24 -18.70 1.17
C ASP A 102 4.04 -17.76 1.36
N ILE A 103 4.00 -16.63 0.64
CA ILE A 103 2.93 -15.63 0.74
C ILE A 103 2.23 -15.46 -0.60
N LYS A 104 0.91 -15.59 -0.58
CA LYS A 104 0.04 -15.29 -1.72
C LYS A 104 -0.78 -14.05 -1.43
N ILE A 105 -0.94 -13.20 -2.44
CA ILE A 105 -1.71 -11.96 -2.34
C ILE A 105 -3.14 -12.21 -1.84
N ASP A 106 -3.76 -13.30 -2.26
CA ASP A 106 -5.12 -13.69 -1.90
C ASP A 106 -5.31 -13.94 -0.40
N GLU A 107 -4.25 -14.40 0.27
CA GLU A 107 -4.24 -14.77 1.68
C GLU A 107 -3.91 -13.56 2.58
N LEU A 108 -3.35 -12.49 2.01
CA LEU A 108 -3.06 -11.27 2.74
C LEU A 108 -4.35 -10.58 3.21
N LEU A 109 -4.29 -9.97 4.38
CA LEU A 109 -5.38 -9.12 4.87
C LEU A 109 -5.48 -7.85 4.01
N THR A 110 -6.70 -7.38 3.81
CA THR A 110 -6.95 -6.13 3.06
C THR A 110 -6.08 -4.97 3.57
N GLY A 111 -5.93 -4.82 4.89
CA GLY A 111 -5.11 -3.76 5.46
C GLY A 111 -3.62 -3.88 5.16
N ASP A 112 -3.09 -5.10 5.04
CA ASP A 112 -1.71 -5.34 4.64
C ASP A 112 -1.50 -5.03 3.15
N VAL A 113 -2.49 -5.35 2.30
CA VAL A 113 -2.47 -4.96 0.87
C VAL A 113 -2.58 -3.45 0.70
N GLN A 114 -3.32 -2.75 1.57
CA GLN A 114 -3.35 -1.29 1.60
C GLN A 114 -1.96 -0.70 1.88
N ALA A 115 -1.26 -1.21 2.89
CA ALA A 115 0.10 -0.79 3.21
C ALA A 115 1.08 -1.10 2.07
N MET A 116 0.96 -2.28 1.45
CA MET A 116 1.72 -2.67 0.27
C MET A 116 1.51 -1.69 -0.89
N SER A 117 0.26 -1.33 -1.18
CA SER A 117 -0.09 -0.39 -2.26
C SER A 117 0.52 1.00 -2.02
N LEU A 118 0.47 1.47 -0.78
CA LEU A 118 1.07 2.74 -0.37
C LEU A 118 2.59 2.72 -0.54
N ALA A 119 3.25 1.65 -0.09
CA ALA A 119 4.70 1.47 -0.22
C ALA A 119 5.12 1.43 -1.69
N LEU A 120 4.45 0.63 -2.52
CA LEU A 120 4.73 0.55 -3.96
C LEU A 120 4.53 1.88 -4.68
N ARG A 121 3.51 2.66 -4.28
CA ARG A 121 3.31 4.02 -4.79
C ARG A 121 4.48 4.93 -4.44
N SER A 122 4.94 4.88 -3.18
CA SER A 122 6.09 5.64 -2.70
C SER A 122 7.38 5.24 -3.41
N PHE A 123 7.66 3.95 -3.51
CA PHE A 123 8.88 3.42 -4.14
C PHE A 123 8.96 3.76 -5.64
N SER A 124 7.81 3.74 -6.35
CA SER A 124 7.81 3.89 -7.81
C SER A 124 7.65 5.33 -8.28
N TYR A 125 6.89 6.15 -7.54
CA TYR A 125 6.49 7.48 -8.01
C TYR A 125 6.87 8.61 -7.04
N GLY A 126 7.51 8.27 -5.91
CA GLY A 126 7.92 9.22 -4.88
C GLY A 126 6.88 9.39 -3.78
N ASN A 127 7.31 10.10 -2.74
CA ASN A 127 6.60 10.19 -1.45
C ASN A 127 5.43 11.17 -1.44
N ASN A 128 5.18 11.90 -2.50
CA ASN A 128 4.07 12.86 -2.57
C ASN A 128 3.03 12.42 -3.61
N ILE A 129 1.78 12.69 -3.31
CA ILE A 129 0.68 12.54 -4.27
C ILE A 129 -0.02 13.89 -4.43
N GLU A 130 -0.23 14.30 -5.69
CA GLU A 130 -0.99 15.50 -6.02
C GLU A 130 -2.46 15.09 -6.20
N LEU A 131 -3.32 15.71 -5.42
CA LEU A 131 -4.78 15.50 -5.50
C LEU A 131 -5.51 16.84 -5.54
N ASP A 132 -6.59 16.86 -6.30
CA ASP A 132 -7.54 17.97 -6.31
C ASP A 132 -8.59 17.73 -5.21
N LEU A 133 -8.62 18.60 -4.21
CA LEU A 133 -9.47 18.47 -3.02
C LEU A 133 -10.59 19.51 -3.02
N ASN A 134 -11.83 19.06 -2.90
CA ASN A 134 -12.99 19.94 -2.80
C ASN A 134 -13.22 20.41 -1.34
N CYS A 135 -13.17 21.70 -1.08
CA CYS A 135 -13.41 22.26 0.24
C CYS A 135 -14.88 22.16 0.65
N ASN A 136 -15.17 21.55 1.80
CA ASN A 136 -16.52 21.43 2.33
C ASN A 136 -17.16 22.77 2.79
N HIS A 137 -16.37 23.84 2.89
CA HIS A 137 -16.84 25.15 3.35
C HIS A 137 -17.15 26.14 2.23
N CYS A 138 -16.34 26.15 1.15
CA CYS A 138 -16.53 27.10 0.03
C CYS A 138 -16.78 26.42 -1.32
N ASN A 139 -16.79 25.08 -1.37
CA ASN A 139 -16.98 24.25 -2.57
C ASN A 139 -16.00 24.54 -3.73
N LYS A 140 -14.86 25.16 -3.42
CA LYS A 140 -13.79 25.37 -4.38
C LYS A 140 -12.81 24.22 -4.31
N GLU A 141 -12.25 23.87 -5.46
CA GLU A 141 -11.21 22.87 -5.61
C GLU A 141 -9.84 23.50 -5.39
N SER A 142 -9.00 22.90 -4.52
CA SER A 142 -7.62 23.29 -4.27
C SER A 142 -6.71 22.10 -4.54
N LYS A 143 -5.51 22.37 -5.06
CA LYS A 143 -4.48 21.34 -5.27
C LYS A 143 -3.71 21.12 -3.98
N ALA A 144 -3.65 19.87 -3.56
CA ALA A 144 -2.89 19.48 -2.38
C ALA A 144 -1.79 18.48 -2.76
N SER A 145 -0.58 18.74 -2.28
CA SER A 145 0.53 17.80 -2.31
C SER A 145 0.57 17.06 -0.99
N ILE A 146 0.10 15.82 -0.98
CA ILE A 146 -0.04 15.02 0.24
C ILE A 146 1.18 14.12 0.37
N PRO A 147 1.99 14.27 1.44
CA PRO A 147 3.07 13.34 1.70
C PRO A 147 2.50 11.99 2.13
N LEU A 148 2.89 10.91 1.44
CA LEU A 148 2.44 9.55 1.77
C LEU A 148 2.88 9.11 3.17
N THR A 149 3.91 9.74 3.72
CA THR A 149 4.37 9.56 5.11
C THR A 149 3.41 10.13 6.16
N SER A 150 2.42 10.95 5.75
CA SER A 150 1.36 11.41 6.65
C SER A 150 0.35 10.30 6.99
N PHE A 151 0.28 9.27 6.17
CA PHE A 151 -0.57 8.11 6.39
C PHE A 151 0.11 7.13 7.33
N GLN A 152 -0.50 6.91 8.48
CA GLN A 152 0.08 6.08 9.54
C GLN A 152 -0.45 4.67 9.50
N MET A 153 0.39 3.71 9.89
CA MET A 153 -0.07 2.34 10.10
C MET A 153 -1.03 2.30 11.28
N LYS A 154 -2.16 1.64 11.07
CA LYS A 154 -3.19 1.49 12.09
C LYS A 154 -2.88 0.27 12.94
N GLU A 155 -2.62 0.51 14.21
CA GLU A 155 -2.40 -0.55 15.19
C GLU A 155 -3.71 -1.23 15.58
N ILE A 156 -3.61 -2.50 15.95
CA ILE A 156 -4.75 -3.28 16.46
C ILE A 156 -4.81 -3.16 17.98
N GLU A 157 -6.02 -3.00 18.53
CA GLU A 157 -6.19 -2.87 19.99
C GLU A 157 -6.05 -4.21 20.72
N ARG A 158 -6.46 -5.31 20.10
CA ARG A 158 -6.49 -6.63 20.75
C ARG A 158 -5.71 -7.66 19.93
N ARG A 159 -4.84 -8.40 20.59
CA ARG A 159 -4.17 -9.53 19.96
C ARG A 159 -5.16 -10.66 19.67
N PRO A 160 -5.13 -11.27 18.47
CA PRO A 160 -5.94 -12.44 18.16
C PRO A 160 -5.46 -13.69 18.90
N ASP A 161 -6.32 -14.70 18.96
CA ASP A 161 -5.98 -16.04 19.42
C ASP A 161 -5.10 -16.80 18.39
N GLU A 162 -4.82 -18.08 18.67
CA GLU A 162 -4.00 -18.94 17.81
C GLU A 162 -4.61 -19.14 16.41
N ASN A 163 -5.94 -18.98 16.27
CA ASN A 163 -6.66 -19.08 14.99
C ASN A 163 -6.73 -17.73 14.24
N GLY A 164 -6.16 -16.67 14.81
CA GLY A 164 -6.28 -15.30 14.29
C GLY A 164 -7.68 -14.72 14.53
N GLU A 165 -8.43 -15.20 15.52
CA GLU A 165 -9.75 -14.70 15.88
C GLU A 165 -9.67 -13.80 17.12
N ILE A 166 -10.37 -12.66 17.09
CA ILE A 166 -10.47 -11.72 18.22
C ILE A 166 -11.83 -11.92 18.90
N HIS A 167 -11.81 -12.15 20.19
CA HIS A 167 -13.01 -12.43 20.98
C HIS A 167 -13.57 -11.13 21.57
N LEU A 168 -14.87 -10.92 21.38
CA LEU A 168 -15.61 -9.73 21.78
C LEU A 168 -16.90 -10.14 22.49
N GLU A 169 -17.42 -9.23 23.31
CA GLU A 169 -18.75 -9.32 23.91
C GLU A 169 -19.52 -8.04 23.56
N LEU A 170 -20.70 -8.17 22.94
CA LEU A 170 -21.51 -7.06 22.50
C LEU A 170 -22.69 -6.79 23.43
N GLY A 171 -22.92 -5.51 23.64
CA GLY A 171 -24.08 -5.02 24.38
C GLY A 171 -24.11 -5.38 25.86
N LYS A 172 -25.19 -4.98 26.52
CA LYS A 172 -25.42 -5.32 27.94
C LYS A 172 -25.67 -6.83 28.17
N THR A 173 -26.09 -7.52 27.13
CA THR A 173 -26.36 -8.99 27.16
C THR A 173 -25.11 -9.82 26.92
N GLN A 174 -23.95 -9.17 26.70
CA GLN A 174 -22.65 -9.82 26.51
C GLN A 174 -22.68 -10.92 25.45
N ILE A 175 -23.25 -10.60 24.26
CA ILE A 175 -23.32 -11.55 23.16
C ILE A 175 -21.90 -11.88 22.71
N PRO A 176 -21.44 -13.15 22.81
CA PRO A 176 -20.10 -13.52 22.39
C PRO A 176 -19.98 -13.47 20.86
N VAL A 177 -18.96 -12.79 20.39
CA VAL A 177 -18.66 -12.64 18.95
C VAL A 177 -17.18 -12.85 18.72
N LYS A 178 -16.83 -13.56 17.65
CA LYS A 178 -15.44 -13.65 17.17
C LYS A 178 -15.31 -12.98 15.83
N ILE A 179 -14.35 -12.11 15.71
CA ILE A 179 -14.04 -11.39 14.47
C ILE A 179 -12.65 -11.75 13.97
N LYS A 180 -12.48 -11.66 12.65
CA LYS A 180 -11.19 -11.76 11.97
C LYS A 180 -11.20 -10.78 10.80
N PRO A 181 -10.15 -9.97 10.61
CA PRO A 181 -10.05 -9.10 9.43
C PRO A 181 -10.18 -9.90 8.14
N ILE A 182 -10.80 -9.29 7.13
CA ILE A 182 -11.01 -9.94 5.82
C ILE A 182 -9.73 -9.99 5.01
N THR A 183 -9.60 -11.03 4.19
CA THR A 183 -8.50 -11.14 3.23
C THR A 183 -8.81 -10.34 1.96
N PHE A 184 -7.77 -10.05 1.20
CA PHE A 184 -7.88 -9.37 -0.10
C PHE A 184 -8.81 -10.12 -1.06
N LYS A 185 -8.71 -11.44 -1.09
CA LYS A 185 -9.62 -12.28 -1.89
C LYS A 185 -11.08 -12.09 -1.49
N GLN A 186 -11.40 -12.11 -0.20
CA GLN A 186 -12.77 -11.92 0.29
C GLN A 186 -13.30 -10.52 -0.09
N GLU A 187 -12.44 -9.51 -0.03
CA GLU A 187 -12.79 -8.15 -0.45
C GLU A 187 -13.09 -8.09 -1.95
N LEU A 188 -12.21 -8.65 -2.80
CA LEU A 188 -12.43 -8.70 -4.25
C LEU A 188 -13.70 -9.46 -4.62
N GLU A 189 -13.97 -10.59 -3.98
CA GLU A 189 -15.20 -11.36 -4.19
C GLU A 189 -16.45 -10.55 -3.80
N TYR A 190 -16.38 -9.77 -2.72
CA TYR A 190 -17.47 -8.88 -2.33
C TYR A 190 -17.69 -7.76 -3.38
N TYR A 191 -16.63 -7.16 -3.89
CA TYR A 191 -16.75 -6.09 -4.91
C TYR A 191 -17.22 -6.59 -6.28
N LYS A 192 -17.01 -7.86 -6.61
CA LYS A 192 -17.49 -8.49 -7.84
C LYS A 192 -18.99 -8.85 -7.82
N LYS A 193 -19.65 -8.81 -6.66
CA LYS A 193 -21.10 -9.07 -6.56
C LYS A 193 -21.91 -7.96 -7.20
N GLU A 194 -22.95 -8.33 -7.94
CA GLU A 194 -23.91 -7.37 -8.55
C GLU A 194 -24.68 -6.60 -7.47
N GLU A 195 -25.20 -7.31 -6.46
CA GLU A 195 -25.88 -6.71 -5.32
C GLU A 195 -24.93 -6.67 -4.10
N LYS A 196 -24.61 -5.46 -3.65
CA LYS A 196 -23.74 -5.21 -2.49
C LYS A 196 -24.56 -4.75 -1.31
N LEU A 197 -24.77 -5.61 -0.34
CA LEU A 197 -25.42 -5.22 0.91
C LEU A 197 -24.35 -4.76 1.92
N PRO A 198 -24.44 -3.53 2.46
CA PRO A 198 -23.42 -2.99 3.40
C PRO A 198 -23.17 -3.88 4.61
N LEU A 199 -24.19 -4.63 5.07
CA LEU A 199 -24.07 -5.56 6.18
C LEU A 199 -23.30 -6.83 5.85
N GLU A 200 -23.21 -7.23 4.56
CA GLU A 200 -22.43 -8.40 4.15
C GLU A 200 -20.93 -8.17 4.37
N ASN A 201 -20.43 -6.97 4.09
CA ASN A 201 -19.02 -6.64 4.32
C ASN A 201 -18.66 -6.81 5.82
N ILE A 202 -19.54 -6.36 6.72
CA ILE A 202 -19.37 -6.55 8.15
C ILE A 202 -19.43 -8.05 8.52
N ALA A 203 -20.38 -8.79 7.95
CA ALA A 203 -20.53 -10.21 8.19
C ALA A 203 -19.32 -11.03 7.77
N LEU A 204 -18.57 -10.63 6.73
CA LEU A 204 -17.35 -11.29 6.31
C LEU A 204 -16.28 -11.30 7.41
N SER A 205 -16.23 -10.24 8.22
CA SER A 205 -15.30 -10.15 9.36
C SER A 205 -15.76 -10.94 10.58
N VAL A 206 -17.03 -11.38 10.67
CA VAL A 206 -17.56 -12.13 11.81
C VAL A 206 -17.44 -13.63 11.55
N LYS A 207 -16.66 -14.33 12.37
CA LYS A 207 -16.41 -15.77 12.24
C LYS A 207 -17.32 -16.61 13.13
N GLU A 208 -17.78 -16.02 14.23
CA GLU A 208 -18.73 -16.65 15.14
C GLU A 208 -19.61 -15.56 15.77
N PHE A 209 -20.92 -15.78 15.82
CA PHE A 209 -21.88 -14.90 16.48
C PHE A 209 -22.79 -15.71 17.39
N ASN A 210 -22.76 -15.44 18.70
CA ASN A 210 -23.52 -16.19 19.71
C ASN A 210 -23.37 -17.72 19.57
N ARG A 211 -22.13 -18.20 19.39
CA ARG A 211 -21.74 -19.60 19.16
C ARG A 211 -22.19 -20.21 17.82
N GLU A 212 -22.82 -19.43 16.94
CA GLU A 212 -23.18 -19.84 15.59
C GLU A 212 -22.05 -19.45 14.60
N ARG A 213 -21.67 -20.39 13.71
CA ARG A 213 -20.61 -20.20 12.70
C ARG A 213 -21.11 -20.23 11.26
N ASP A 214 -22.41 -20.55 11.05
CA ASP A 214 -22.98 -20.52 9.70
C ASP A 214 -23.07 -19.07 9.17
N PRO A 215 -22.43 -18.74 8.02
CA PRO A 215 -22.38 -17.38 7.50
C PRO A 215 -23.75 -16.76 7.23
N LYS A 216 -24.74 -17.58 6.78
CA LYS A 216 -26.09 -17.10 6.49
C LYS A 216 -26.84 -16.74 7.76
N LYS A 217 -26.68 -17.55 8.82
CA LYS A 217 -27.28 -17.29 10.12
C LYS A 217 -26.62 -16.10 10.80
N ILE A 218 -25.29 -15.96 10.71
CA ILE A 218 -24.54 -14.80 11.19
C ILE A 218 -25.07 -13.53 10.53
N LEU A 219 -25.19 -13.50 9.20
CA LEU A 219 -25.72 -12.35 8.48
C LEU A 219 -27.14 -11.98 8.94
N ASN A 220 -28.02 -12.96 9.13
CA ASN A 220 -29.36 -12.71 9.64
C ASN A 220 -29.35 -12.16 11.08
N SER A 221 -28.48 -12.67 11.94
CA SER A 221 -28.31 -12.15 13.31
C SER A 221 -27.82 -10.72 13.32
N ILE A 222 -26.84 -10.38 12.46
CA ILE A 222 -26.33 -9.00 12.31
C ILE A 222 -27.42 -8.04 11.81
N ARG A 223 -28.31 -8.49 10.91
CA ARG A 223 -29.45 -7.69 10.43
C ARG A 223 -30.45 -7.33 11.51
N THR A 224 -30.57 -8.16 12.55
CA THR A 224 -31.53 -7.99 13.65
C THR A 224 -30.91 -7.32 14.88
N LEU A 225 -29.62 -6.93 14.83
CA LEU A 225 -28.95 -6.24 15.93
C LEU A 225 -29.60 -4.90 16.24
N ARG A 226 -29.66 -4.56 17.52
CA ARG A 226 -30.03 -3.21 17.96
C ARG A 226 -28.98 -2.20 17.52
N LEU A 227 -29.37 -0.96 17.39
CA LEU A 227 -28.49 0.11 16.91
C LEU A 227 -27.18 0.24 17.70
N LEU A 228 -27.24 0.10 19.03
CA LEU A 228 -26.05 0.16 19.90
C LEU A 228 -25.11 -1.01 19.63
N GLU A 229 -25.62 -2.23 19.62
CA GLU A 229 -24.84 -3.46 19.36
C GLU A 229 -24.22 -3.43 17.94
N SER A 230 -24.99 -2.95 16.96
CA SER A 230 -24.48 -2.78 15.60
C SER A 230 -23.35 -1.74 15.52
N ARG A 231 -23.42 -0.65 16.28
CA ARG A 231 -22.34 0.35 16.38
C ARG A 231 -21.11 -0.19 17.09
N GLU A 232 -21.31 -0.91 18.19
CA GLU A 232 -20.23 -1.58 18.93
C GLU A 232 -19.50 -2.59 18.06
N LEU A 233 -20.24 -3.44 17.30
CA LEU A 233 -19.65 -4.41 16.38
C LEU A 233 -18.80 -3.72 15.29
N ARG A 234 -19.35 -2.67 14.65
CA ARG A 234 -18.62 -1.91 13.61
C ARG A 234 -17.36 -1.26 14.17
N LYS A 235 -17.47 -0.65 15.34
CA LYS A 235 -16.35 -0.04 16.04
C LYS A 235 -15.29 -1.07 16.35
N ALA A 236 -15.66 -2.20 16.94
CA ALA A 236 -14.74 -3.28 17.28
C ALA A 236 -14.04 -3.86 16.04
N ILE A 237 -14.75 -4.08 14.94
CA ILE A 237 -14.14 -4.50 13.67
C ILE A 237 -13.15 -3.43 13.19
N SER A 238 -13.56 -2.16 13.18
CA SER A 238 -12.69 -1.06 12.74
C SER A 238 -11.42 -0.94 13.58
N GLU A 239 -11.51 -1.01 14.90
CA GLU A 239 -10.37 -0.87 15.83
C GLU A 239 -9.41 -2.08 15.79
N ASN A 240 -9.91 -3.24 15.41
CA ASN A 240 -9.12 -4.46 15.33
C ASN A 240 -8.80 -4.93 13.90
N THR A 241 -9.04 -4.09 12.90
CA THR A 241 -8.60 -4.33 11.52
C THR A 241 -7.30 -3.55 11.29
N PRO A 242 -6.17 -4.25 11.07
CA PRO A 242 -4.93 -3.59 10.70
C PRO A 242 -5.06 -2.92 9.35
N GLY A 243 -4.25 -1.92 9.07
CA GLY A 243 -4.28 -1.21 7.78
C GLY A 243 -3.53 0.12 7.83
N VAL A 244 -4.01 1.06 7.03
CA VAL A 244 -3.46 2.42 6.93
C VAL A 244 -4.54 3.42 7.30
N ASP A 245 -4.24 4.35 8.20
CA ASP A 245 -5.09 5.52 8.45
C ASP A 245 -4.81 6.57 7.37
N THR A 246 -5.78 6.73 6.48
CA THR A 246 -5.69 7.62 5.32
C THR A 246 -6.38 8.96 5.55
N LYS A 247 -6.51 9.39 6.80
CA LYS A 247 -7.04 10.71 7.15
C LYS A 247 -6.01 11.80 6.90
N TYR A 248 -6.47 12.88 6.31
CA TYR A 248 -5.64 14.03 5.99
C TYR A 248 -6.42 15.32 6.18
N SER A 249 -5.83 16.30 6.88
CA SER A 249 -6.40 17.62 7.08
C SER A 249 -5.72 18.64 6.16
N HIS A 250 -6.50 19.36 5.37
CA HIS A 250 -6.01 20.37 4.43
C HIS A 250 -6.60 21.75 4.73
N VAL A 251 -5.74 22.77 4.69
CA VAL A 251 -6.16 24.15 4.76
C VAL A 251 -6.51 24.64 3.36
N CYS A 252 -7.74 25.06 3.15
CA CYS A 252 -8.22 25.52 1.84
C CYS A 252 -7.53 26.82 1.41
N ASP A 253 -6.96 26.85 0.22
CA ASP A 253 -6.26 28.01 -0.37
C ASP A 253 -7.19 29.23 -0.60
N PHE A 254 -8.52 29.05 -0.57
CA PHE A 254 -9.50 30.09 -0.89
C PHE A 254 -10.23 30.67 0.33
N CYS A 255 -10.37 29.92 1.40
CA CYS A 255 -11.15 30.36 2.57
C CYS A 255 -10.46 30.13 3.91
N ASP A 256 -9.21 29.64 3.89
CA ASP A 256 -8.35 29.39 5.07
C ASP A 256 -8.97 28.46 6.13
N LYS A 257 -10.04 27.73 5.78
CA LYS A 257 -10.66 26.76 6.68
C LYS A 257 -10.08 25.37 6.49
N ILE A 258 -9.94 24.65 7.60
CA ILE A 258 -9.49 23.27 7.60
C ILE A 258 -10.65 22.38 7.16
N THR A 259 -10.36 21.47 6.25
CA THR A 259 -11.25 20.38 5.82
C THR A 259 -10.55 19.06 6.05
N ASP A 260 -11.22 18.15 6.73
CA ASP A 260 -10.73 16.80 6.95
C ASP A 260 -11.22 15.87 5.83
N TYR A 261 -10.30 15.13 5.25
CA TYR A 261 -10.55 14.14 4.21
C TYR A 261 -10.24 12.76 4.78
N ASP A 262 -11.08 11.79 4.45
CA ASP A 262 -10.84 10.37 4.72
C ASP A 262 -10.92 9.60 3.40
N PHE A 263 -9.78 9.07 2.97
CA PHE A 263 -9.70 8.27 1.74
C PHE A 263 -10.17 6.82 1.93
N GLY A 264 -10.72 6.52 3.13
CA GLY A 264 -11.40 5.25 3.42
C GLY A 264 -10.50 4.01 3.35
N GLY A 265 -9.17 4.19 3.51
CA GLY A 265 -8.21 3.10 3.35
C GLY A 265 -8.02 2.62 1.91
N ASN A 266 -8.63 3.28 0.91
CA ASN A 266 -8.51 2.89 -0.51
C ASN A 266 -7.15 3.28 -1.10
N THR A 267 -6.07 2.72 -0.56
CA THR A 267 -4.71 2.99 -1.04
C THR A 267 -4.42 2.31 -2.38
N MET A 268 -5.17 1.28 -2.76
CA MET A 268 -5.07 0.68 -4.11
C MET A 268 -5.43 1.69 -5.20
N GLY A 269 -6.37 2.59 -4.94
CA GLY A 269 -6.69 3.70 -5.84
C GLY A 269 -5.51 4.63 -6.13
N LEU A 270 -4.53 4.70 -5.22
CA LEU A 270 -3.30 5.48 -5.42
C LEU A 270 -2.35 4.88 -6.45
N LEU A 271 -2.50 3.60 -6.77
CA LEU A 271 -1.77 2.90 -7.83
C LEU A 271 -2.50 2.97 -9.19
N LYS A 272 -3.76 3.41 -9.21
CA LYS A 272 -4.50 3.57 -10.47
C LYS A 272 -3.79 4.63 -11.34
N LEU A 273 -3.49 4.24 -12.57
CA LEU A 273 -2.91 5.13 -13.58
C LEU A 273 -3.98 5.46 -14.63
N PRO A 274 -4.08 6.71 -15.09
CA PRO A 274 -4.98 7.02 -16.19
C PRO A 274 -4.54 6.28 -17.47
N SER A 275 -5.49 5.90 -18.32
CA SER A 275 -5.20 5.17 -19.57
C SER A 275 -4.22 5.92 -20.47
N SER A 276 -4.25 7.26 -20.45
CA SER A 276 -3.30 8.14 -21.17
C SER A 276 -1.85 7.99 -20.68
N TYR A 277 -1.64 7.53 -19.45
CA TYR A 277 -0.30 7.34 -18.88
C TYR A 277 0.53 6.30 -19.65
N ARG A 278 -0.12 5.34 -20.30
CA ARG A 278 0.55 4.36 -21.16
C ARG A 278 1.41 5.00 -22.24
N ASN A 279 0.96 6.12 -22.82
CA ASN A 279 1.73 6.85 -23.82
C ASN A 279 3.00 7.45 -23.20
N ASN A 280 2.90 7.96 -21.98
CA ASN A 280 4.07 8.49 -21.28
C ASN A 280 5.12 7.40 -21.04
N VAL A 281 4.69 6.20 -20.67
CA VAL A 281 5.62 5.06 -20.47
C VAL A 281 6.28 4.65 -21.79
N LEU A 282 5.54 4.66 -22.90
CA LEU A 282 6.10 4.36 -24.22
C LEU A 282 7.12 5.43 -24.66
N GLU A 283 6.86 6.70 -24.37
CA GLU A 283 7.83 7.78 -24.60
C GLU A 283 9.09 7.61 -23.74
N GLU A 284 8.93 7.23 -22.46
CA GLU A 284 10.06 6.91 -21.59
C GLU A 284 10.93 5.79 -22.17
N ILE A 285 10.30 4.70 -22.65
CA ILE A 285 10.98 3.57 -23.29
C ILE A 285 11.69 4.03 -24.58
N PHE A 286 11.01 4.82 -25.41
CA PHE A 286 11.60 5.36 -26.63
C PHE A 286 12.86 6.18 -26.33
N LEU A 287 12.80 7.10 -25.37
CA LEU A 287 13.95 7.93 -24.98
C LEU A 287 15.14 7.07 -24.52
N LEU A 288 14.90 6.04 -23.71
CA LEU A 288 15.95 5.13 -23.26
C LEU A 288 16.61 4.37 -24.41
N VAL A 289 15.84 3.85 -25.34
CA VAL A 289 16.34 3.09 -26.49
C VAL A 289 17.07 4.01 -27.47
N TYR A 290 16.51 5.19 -27.76
CA TYR A 290 17.06 6.12 -28.72
C TYR A 290 18.36 6.78 -28.25
N TYR A 291 18.43 7.22 -27.00
CA TYR A 291 19.59 7.90 -26.45
C TYR A 291 20.54 7.00 -25.66
N GLY A 292 20.06 5.87 -25.13
CA GLY A 292 20.84 4.96 -24.29
C GLY A 292 21.80 4.04 -25.04
N LYS A 293 21.82 4.11 -26.39
CA LYS A 293 22.73 3.40 -27.34
C LYS A 293 22.81 1.88 -27.22
N SER A 294 22.81 1.31 -26.00
CA SER A 294 22.93 -0.14 -25.73
C SER A 294 21.72 -0.69 -24.98
N ILE A 295 20.71 0.10 -24.67
CA ILE A 295 19.49 -0.33 -23.99
C ILE A 295 18.51 -0.85 -25.04
N THR A 296 18.08 -2.10 -24.92
CA THR A 296 17.03 -2.66 -25.78
C THR A 296 15.64 -2.30 -25.25
N VAL A 297 14.62 -2.46 -26.09
CA VAL A 297 13.21 -2.29 -25.68
C VAL A 297 12.86 -3.23 -24.52
N ASP A 298 13.38 -4.45 -24.54
CA ASP A 298 13.11 -5.42 -23.49
C ASP A 298 13.81 -5.04 -22.17
N ASP A 299 15.03 -4.52 -22.22
CA ASP A 299 15.72 -4.00 -21.03
C ASP A 299 14.95 -2.84 -20.42
N ALA A 300 14.53 -1.87 -21.24
CA ALA A 300 13.75 -0.72 -20.80
C ALA A 300 12.40 -1.13 -20.16
N LYS A 301 11.73 -2.15 -20.71
CA LYS A 301 10.47 -2.68 -20.14
C LYS A 301 10.66 -3.42 -18.82
N ARG A 302 11.79 -4.09 -18.62
CA ARG A 302 12.10 -4.81 -17.37
C ARG A 302 12.65 -3.90 -16.29
N MET A 303 13.09 -2.73 -16.66
CA MET A 303 13.66 -1.75 -15.73
C MET A 303 12.60 -1.24 -14.75
N PRO A 304 12.90 -1.19 -13.44
CA PRO A 304 12.05 -0.52 -12.45
C PRO A 304 11.74 0.93 -12.85
N VAL A 305 10.54 1.40 -12.52
CA VAL A 305 10.10 2.78 -12.84
C VAL A 305 11.10 3.82 -12.33
N THR A 306 11.62 3.64 -11.12
CA THR A 306 12.61 4.54 -10.51
C THR A 306 13.92 4.60 -11.30
N GLU A 307 14.45 3.44 -11.70
CA GLU A 307 15.68 3.36 -12.48
C GLU A 307 15.47 3.94 -13.88
N ARG A 308 14.34 3.58 -14.53
CA ARG A 308 13.99 4.11 -15.85
C ARG A 308 13.96 5.65 -15.85
N ARG A 309 13.33 6.25 -14.85
CA ARG A 309 13.27 7.72 -14.70
C ARG A 309 14.62 8.34 -14.37
N TRP A 310 15.42 7.66 -13.55
CA TRP A 310 16.77 8.11 -13.25
C TRP A 310 17.63 8.19 -14.52
N PHE A 311 17.61 7.13 -15.35
CA PHE A 311 18.33 7.10 -16.62
C PHE A 311 17.86 8.20 -17.58
N ILE A 312 16.56 8.44 -17.69
CA ILE A 312 15.99 9.50 -18.54
C ILE A 312 16.46 10.87 -18.07
N ASN A 313 16.39 11.15 -16.77
CA ASN A 313 16.87 12.40 -16.22
C ASN A 313 18.36 12.60 -16.50
N ARG A 314 19.15 11.55 -16.31
CA ARG A 314 20.59 11.59 -16.58
C ARG A 314 20.91 11.82 -18.06
N ILE A 315 20.18 11.16 -18.96
CA ILE A 315 20.29 11.37 -20.41
C ILE A 315 19.94 12.83 -20.76
N SER A 316 18.85 13.36 -20.21
CA SER A 316 18.44 14.75 -20.45
C SER A 316 19.52 15.74 -20.03
N GLU A 317 20.13 15.57 -18.86
CA GLU A 317 21.22 16.40 -18.38
C GLU A 317 22.44 16.39 -19.36
N GLU A 318 22.79 15.21 -19.86
CA GLU A 318 23.92 15.10 -20.80
C GLU A 318 23.61 15.71 -22.17
N VAL A 319 22.38 15.54 -22.67
CA VAL A 319 21.93 16.17 -23.93
C VAL A 319 21.93 17.68 -23.80
N ASP A 320 21.49 18.23 -22.66
CA ASP A 320 21.49 19.68 -22.44
C ASP A 320 22.91 20.23 -22.33
N LYS A 321 23.83 19.53 -21.66
CA LYS A 321 25.27 19.91 -21.64
C LYS A 321 25.88 19.92 -23.04
N GLN A 322 25.58 18.94 -23.89
CA GLN A 322 26.03 18.87 -25.25
C GLN A 322 25.51 20.06 -26.08
N ARG A 323 24.21 20.35 -25.99
CA ARG A 323 23.56 21.47 -26.66
C ARG A 323 24.17 22.81 -26.25
N GLU A 324 24.50 23.01 -24.97
CA GLU A 324 25.16 24.21 -24.49
C GLU A 324 26.60 24.34 -25.02
N ALA A 325 27.33 23.22 -25.05
CA ALA A 325 28.69 23.20 -25.61
C ALA A 325 28.67 23.57 -27.11
N GLU A 326 27.77 22.96 -27.90
CA GLU A 326 27.57 23.26 -29.31
C GLU A 326 27.21 24.77 -29.54
N LYS A 327 26.28 25.30 -28.75
CA LYS A 327 25.92 26.73 -28.80
C LYS A 327 27.13 27.64 -28.54
N LYS A 328 27.97 27.29 -27.55
CA LYS A 328 29.19 28.04 -27.23
C LYS A 328 30.22 27.97 -28.37
N GLU A 329 30.38 26.80 -28.99
CA GLU A 329 31.26 26.62 -30.15
C GLU A 329 30.77 27.41 -31.37
N MET A 330 29.47 27.33 -31.69
CA MET A 330 28.87 28.12 -32.78
C MET A 330 29.01 29.62 -32.56
N ALA A 331 28.83 30.08 -31.32
CA ALA A 331 29.02 31.49 -30.98
C ALA A 331 30.49 31.94 -31.17
N LYS A 332 31.47 31.12 -30.77
CA LYS A 332 32.89 31.34 -30.98
C LYS A 332 33.24 31.35 -32.48
N ALA A 333 32.70 30.43 -33.27
CA ALA A 333 32.90 30.38 -34.71
C ALA A 333 32.35 31.63 -35.43
N LYS A 334 31.11 32.06 -35.06
CA LYS A 334 30.52 33.29 -35.60
C LYS A 334 31.30 34.55 -35.23
N SER A 335 31.87 34.61 -34.02
CA SER A 335 32.71 35.77 -33.62
C SER A 335 34.04 35.82 -34.36
N LYS A 336 34.66 34.68 -34.68
CA LYS A 336 35.86 34.57 -35.49
C LYS A 336 35.60 34.94 -36.96
N SER A 337 34.45 34.57 -37.51
CA SER A 337 34.05 34.92 -38.90
C SER A 337 33.75 36.42 -39.12
N LYS A 338 33.30 37.11 -38.06
CA LYS A 338 33.08 38.57 -38.12
C LYS A 338 34.33 39.41 -37.95
N ARG A 339 35.51 38.83 -37.65
CA ARG A 339 36.79 39.49 -37.46
C ARG A 339 37.72 39.31 -38.66
N LYS A 340 37.32 38.60 -39.69
CA LYS A 340 37.92 38.55 -40.99
C LYS A 340 37.07 39.40 -41.96
#